data_9da0c864490578d1856a9920feb3a19a
#
_entry.id   9da0c864490578d1856a9920feb3a19a
#
_cell.length_a   1.000
_cell.length_b   1.000
_cell.length_c   1.000
_cell.angle_alpha   90.00
_cell.angle_beta   90.00
_cell.angle_gamma   90.00
#
_symmetry.space_group_name_H-M   'P 1'
#
loop_
_entity.id
_entity.type
_entity.pdbx_description
1 polymer ?
#
loop_
_entity_poly.entity_id
_entity_poly.type
_entity_poly.pdbx_seq_one_letter_code
_entity_poly.pdbx_strand_id
1 'polypeptide(L)'
;MYRHQLRFVLRFGVREQFTEFIHKLSAAETARGWAPPRVWHAMNGLVNDIVIEHDYESVAAFRSERTAFHDDPGEVGEALAGLSDLAVPGTATQSDLDEHELIAADP
;
A
#
# COMPACT_ATOMS: atom_id res chain seq x y z
N MET A 1 -13.36 1.21 -10.12
CA MET A 1 -12.11 1.43 -9.36
C MET A 1 -11.85 0.25 -8.44
N TYR A 2 -10.62 -0.14 -8.30
CA TYR A 2 -10.18 -1.20 -7.40
C TYR A 2 -9.16 -0.60 -6.42
N ARG A 3 -9.29 -0.89 -5.13
CA ARG A 3 -8.44 -0.33 -4.08
C ARG A 3 -7.80 -1.43 -3.26
N HIS A 4 -6.48 -1.38 -3.13
CA HIS A 4 -5.71 -2.28 -2.28
C HIS A 4 -5.21 -1.51 -1.07
N GLN A 5 -5.43 -2.04 0.12
CA GLN A 5 -4.97 -1.46 1.38
C GLN A 5 -4.15 -2.46 2.15
N LEU A 6 -3.00 -2.01 2.64
CA LEU A 6 -2.19 -2.73 3.61
C LEU A 6 -2.24 -1.96 4.93
N ARG A 7 -2.72 -2.61 5.98
CA ARG A 7 -2.81 -2.02 7.32
C ARG A 7 -1.87 -2.72 8.27
N PHE A 8 -1.16 -1.97 9.10
CA PHE A 8 -0.29 -2.51 10.13
C PHE A 8 -0.09 -1.48 11.23
N VAL A 9 0.45 -1.93 12.37
CA VAL A 9 0.87 -1.06 13.46
C VAL A 9 2.35 -0.75 13.31
N LEU A 10 2.69 0.53 13.23
CA LEU A 10 4.07 0.99 13.15
C LEU A 10 4.73 0.88 14.53
N ARG A 11 5.99 0.43 14.58
CA ARG A 11 6.77 0.42 15.81
C ARG A 11 6.95 1.84 16.33
N PHE A 12 7.07 2.00 17.64
CA PHE A 12 7.39 3.29 18.22
C PHE A 12 8.84 3.70 17.88
N GLY A 13 9.04 4.98 17.63
CA GLY A 13 10.37 5.56 17.45
C GLY A 13 10.94 5.38 16.03
N VAL A 14 10.17 4.88 15.08
CA VAL A 14 10.65 4.65 13.68
C VAL A 14 9.99 5.55 12.65
N ARG A 15 9.44 6.68 13.07
CA ARG A 15 8.71 7.58 12.16
C ARG A 15 9.59 8.09 11.00
N GLU A 16 10.83 8.46 11.27
CA GLU A 16 11.75 8.93 10.23
C GLU A 16 12.06 7.82 9.23
N GLN A 17 12.35 6.62 9.73
CA GLN A 17 12.60 5.46 8.89
C GLN A 17 11.38 5.11 8.04
N PHE A 18 10.18 5.24 8.60
CA PHE A 18 8.94 5.02 7.85
C PHE A 18 8.78 6.07 6.74
N THR A 19 9.05 7.32 7.01
CA THR A 19 9.02 8.38 6.00
C THR A 19 10.00 8.08 4.86
N GLU A 20 11.21 7.66 5.16
CA GLU A 20 12.19 7.24 4.14
C GLU A 20 11.70 6.04 3.35
N PHE A 21 11.09 5.07 4.02
CA PHE A 21 10.50 3.89 3.38
C PHE A 21 9.44 4.30 2.35
N ILE A 22 8.52 5.18 2.72
CA ILE A 22 7.46 5.64 1.82
C ILE A 22 8.04 6.43 0.64
N HIS A 23 9.05 7.26 0.86
CA HIS A 23 9.69 8.00 -0.23
C HIS A 23 10.37 7.06 -1.21
N LYS A 24 11.07 6.03 -0.74
CA LYS A 24 11.71 5.02 -1.60
C LYS A 24 10.67 4.23 -2.39
N LEU A 25 9.61 3.78 -1.72
CA LEU A 25 8.54 3.04 -2.38
C LEU A 25 7.86 3.88 -3.46
N SER A 26 7.51 5.11 -3.13
CA SER A 26 6.87 6.04 -4.07
C SER A 26 7.75 6.30 -5.30
N ALA A 27 9.04 6.54 -5.10
CA ALA A 27 9.99 6.78 -6.18
C ALA A 27 10.14 5.54 -7.08
N ALA A 28 10.26 4.36 -6.48
CA ALA A 28 10.40 3.10 -7.22
C ALA A 28 9.14 2.77 -8.04
N GLU A 29 7.97 2.96 -7.46
CA GLU A 29 6.70 2.74 -8.16
C GLU A 29 6.51 3.74 -9.29
N THR A 30 6.77 5.01 -9.05
CA THR A 30 6.67 6.07 -10.07
C THR A 30 7.62 5.79 -11.23
N ALA A 31 8.83 5.31 -10.96
CA ALA A 31 9.80 4.98 -12.01
C ALA A 31 9.31 3.85 -12.93
N ARG A 32 8.43 2.98 -12.45
CA ARG A 32 7.79 1.93 -13.25
C ARG A 32 6.50 2.37 -13.92
N GLY A 33 6.10 3.63 -13.76
CA GLY A 33 4.82 4.13 -14.26
C GLY A 33 3.62 3.73 -13.41
N TRP A 34 3.85 3.22 -12.20
CA TRP A 34 2.79 2.84 -11.27
C TRP A 34 2.37 4.04 -10.41
N ALA A 35 1.13 4.03 -9.93
CA ALA A 35 0.66 5.07 -9.04
C ALA A 35 1.38 5.00 -7.69
N PRO A 36 1.79 6.16 -7.12
CA PRO A 36 2.39 6.18 -5.80
C PRO A 36 1.36 5.85 -4.73
N PRO A 37 1.80 5.34 -3.58
CA PRO A 37 0.89 5.03 -2.49
C PRO A 37 0.35 6.30 -1.82
N ARG A 38 -0.87 6.20 -1.27
CA ARG A 38 -1.35 7.12 -0.25
C ARG A 38 -1.19 6.48 1.11
N VAL A 39 -0.86 7.29 2.10
CA VAL A 39 -0.66 6.83 3.46
C VAL A 39 -1.66 7.51 4.38
N TRP A 40 -2.33 6.69 5.18
CA TRP A 40 -3.28 7.15 6.19
C TRP A 40 -2.79 6.72 7.56
N HIS A 41 -3.00 7.54 8.58
CA HIS A 41 -2.84 7.14 9.96
C HIS A 41 -4.16 7.37 10.71
N ALA A 42 -4.45 6.51 11.67
CA ALA A 42 -5.67 6.64 12.46
C ALA A 42 -5.55 7.81 13.43
N MET A 43 -6.56 8.67 13.44
CA MET A 43 -6.67 9.74 14.45
C MET A 43 -7.31 9.22 15.74
N ASN A 44 -8.11 8.16 15.63
CA ASN A 44 -8.74 7.44 16.73
C ASN A 44 -8.51 5.95 16.54
N GLY A 45 -8.44 5.18 17.62
CA GLY A 45 -8.21 3.75 17.56
C GLY A 45 -6.80 3.40 18.03
N LEU A 46 -6.17 2.40 17.40
CA LEU A 46 -4.83 1.97 17.79
C LEU A 46 -3.80 3.03 17.47
N VAL A 47 -2.93 3.29 18.44
CA VAL A 47 -1.78 4.19 18.25
C VAL A 47 -0.87 3.61 17.17
N ASN A 48 -0.40 4.46 16.25
CA ASN A 48 0.46 4.07 15.14
C ASN A 48 -0.17 3.10 14.13
N ASP A 49 -1.49 3.08 14.03
CA ASP A 49 -2.20 2.33 12.99
C ASP A 49 -2.01 3.06 11.64
N ILE A 50 -1.42 2.35 10.68
CA ILE A 50 -1.05 2.88 9.36
C ILE A 50 -1.79 2.11 8.28
N VAL A 51 -2.25 2.82 7.25
CA VAL A 51 -2.78 2.22 6.03
C VAL A 51 -1.99 2.75 4.84
N ILE A 52 -1.43 1.84 4.05
CA ILE A 52 -0.83 2.16 2.75
C ILE A 52 -1.82 1.73 1.67
N GLU A 53 -2.24 2.67 0.84
CA GLU A 53 -3.33 2.47 -0.11
C GLU A 53 -2.88 2.74 -1.54
N HIS A 54 -3.29 1.84 -2.45
CA HIS A 54 -3.12 2.02 -3.89
C HIS A 54 -4.47 1.89 -4.57
N ASP A 55 -4.76 2.80 -5.50
CA ASP A 55 -5.96 2.75 -6.34
C ASP A 55 -5.60 2.35 -7.76
N TYR A 56 -6.46 1.52 -8.37
CA TYR A 56 -6.33 1.03 -9.74
C TYR A 56 -7.63 1.27 -10.48
N GLU A 57 -7.56 1.43 -11.80
CA GLU A 57 -8.75 1.62 -12.62
C GLU A 57 -9.69 0.40 -12.56
N SER A 58 -9.11 -0.80 -12.44
CA SER A 58 -9.85 -2.05 -12.44
C SER A 58 -9.07 -3.14 -11.72
N VAL A 59 -9.75 -4.25 -11.41
CA VAL A 59 -9.09 -5.44 -10.88
C VAL A 59 -8.07 -6.00 -11.89
N ALA A 60 -8.33 -5.87 -13.18
CA ALA A 60 -7.40 -6.31 -14.22
C ALA A 60 -6.09 -5.53 -14.16
N ALA A 61 -6.16 -4.20 -13.98
CA ALA A 61 -4.98 -3.36 -13.82
C ALA A 61 -4.17 -3.74 -12.57
N PHE A 62 -4.85 -4.00 -11.46
CA PHE A 62 -4.22 -4.49 -10.23
C PHE A 62 -3.49 -5.82 -10.45
N ARG A 63 -4.15 -6.78 -11.09
CA ARG A 63 -3.54 -8.10 -11.36
C ARG A 63 -2.34 -8.00 -12.30
N SER A 64 -2.43 -7.14 -13.31
CA SER A 64 -1.33 -6.90 -14.24
C SER A 64 -0.09 -6.36 -13.53
N GLU A 65 -0.26 -5.38 -12.65
CA GLU A 65 0.83 -4.82 -11.86
C GLU A 65 1.41 -5.87 -10.89
N ARG A 66 0.54 -6.67 -10.26
CA ARG A 66 0.94 -7.74 -9.36
C ARG A 66 1.80 -8.79 -10.08
N THR A 67 1.41 -9.18 -11.30
CA THR A 67 2.18 -10.10 -12.13
C THR A 67 3.53 -9.51 -12.50
N ALA A 68 3.57 -8.24 -12.92
CA ALA A 68 4.81 -7.55 -13.25
C ALA A 68 5.76 -7.47 -12.04
N PHE A 69 5.22 -7.23 -10.86
CA PHE A 69 5.99 -7.23 -9.61
C PHE A 69 6.56 -8.61 -9.30
N HIS A 70 5.77 -9.67 -9.47
CA HIS A 70 6.21 -11.04 -9.24
C HIS A 70 7.34 -11.44 -10.19
N ASP A 71 7.22 -11.07 -11.47
CA ASP A 71 8.22 -11.42 -12.48
C ASP A 71 9.53 -10.65 -12.28
N ASP A 72 9.43 -9.40 -11.85
CA ASP A 72 10.58 -8.54 -11.60
C ASP A 72 10.26 -7.57 -10.45
N PRO A 73 10.54 -7.95 -9.20
CA PRO A 73 10.31 -7.06 -8.06
C PRO A 73 11.14 -5.78 -8.11
N GLY A 74 12.38 -5.85 -8.56
CA GLY A 74 13.26 -4.70 -8.71
C GLY A 74 13.36 -3.81 -7.48
N GLU A 75 13.43 -2.51 -7.69
CA GLU A 75 13.55 -1.52 -6.61
C GLU A 75 12.30 -1.45 -5.73
N VAL A 76 11.12 -1.75 -6.28
CA VAL A 76 9.88 -1.82 -5.49
C VAL A 76 10.01 -2.93 -4.46
N GLY A 77 10.50 -4.11 -4.86
CA GLY A 77 10.72 -5.23 -3.95
C GLY A 77 11.76 -4.91 -2.88
N GLU A 78 12.83 -4.23 -3.25
CA GLU A 78 13.87 -3.78 -2.30
C GLU A 78 13.28 -2.82 -1.27
N ALA A 79 12.47 -1.86 -1.71
CA ALA A 79 11.81 -0.91 -0.81
C ALA A 79 10.86 -1.63 0.15
N LEU A 80 10.01 -2.55 -0.36
CA LEU A 80 9.04 -3.29 0.45
C LEU A 80 9.71 -4.20 1.48
N ALA A 81 10.91 -4.71 1.20
CA ALA A 81 11.65 -5.55 2.13
C ALA A 81 11.94 -4.85 3.46
N GLY A 82 12.01 -3.51 3.47
CA GLY A 82 12.23 -2.73 4.68
C GLY A 82 11.03 -2.65 5.63
N LEU A 83 9.84 -3.04 5.17
CA LEU A 83 8.63 -2.91 5.98
C LEU A 83 8.64 -3.79 7.24
N SER A 84 9.23 -4.96 7.16
CA SER A 84 9.29 -5.90 8.28
C SER A 84 10.02 -5.32 9.50
N ASP A 85 10.95 -4.41 9.29
CA ASP A 85 11.69 -3.75 10.38
C ASP A 85 10.89 -2.61 11.03
N LEU A 86 9.85 -2.13 10.36
CA LEU A 86 9.06 -0.98 10.79
C LEU A 86 7.73 -1.37 11.42
N ALA A 87 7.15 -2.48 11.00
CA ALA A 87 5.85 -2.94 11.48
C ALA A 87 5.98 -3.83 12.72
N VAL A 88 5.01 -3.71 13.63
CA VAL A 88 4.89 -4.66 14.74
C VAL A 88 4.50 -6.03 14.15
N PRO A 89 5.24 -7.12 14.46
CA PRO A 89 4.93 -8.43 13.91
C PRO A 89 3.51 -8.87 14.19
N GLY A 90 2.90 -9.52 13.18
CA GLY A 90 1.55 -10.07 13.31
C GLY A 90 0.41 -9.06 13.19
N THR A 91 0.70 -7.79 12.93
CA THR A 91 -0.33 -6.75 12.82
C THR A 91 -0.76 -6.45 11.39
N ALA A 92 -0.02 -6.94 10.39
CA ALA A 92 -0.31 -6.64 8.99
C ALA A 92 -1.55 -7.38 8.50
N THR A 93 -2.47 -6.63 7.89
CA THR A 93 -3.65 -7.16 7.22
C THR A 93 -3.82 -6.49 5.86
N GLN A 94 -4.49 -7.16 4.93
CA GLN A 94 -4.78 -6.63 3.61
C GLN A 94 -6.28 -6.57 3.38
N SER A 95 -6.72 -5.54 2.68
CA SER A 95 -8.10 -5.40 2.22
C SER A 95 -8.11 -4.98 0.76
N ASP A 96 -8.92 -5.66 -0.03
CA ASP A 96 -9.15 -5.32 -1.42
C ASP A 96 -10.61 -4.94 -1.60
N LEU A 97 -10.85 -3.77 -2.20
CA LEU A 97 -12.17 -3.21 -2.39
C LEU A 97 -12.39 -2.93 -3.86
N ASP A 98 -13.48 -3.45 -4.41
CA ASP A 98 -13.89 -3.18 -5.79
C ASP A 98 -15.18 -2.37 -5.79
N GLU A 99 -15.23 -1.36 -6.66
CA GLU A 99 -16.40 -0.50 -6.75
C GLU A 99 -17.60 -1.28 -7.31
N HIS A 100 -18.72 -1.19 -6.61
CA HIS A 100 -19.92 -1.90 -7.00
C HIS A 100 -20.78 -1.04 -7.94
N GLU A 101 -20.82 -1.42 -9.22
CA GLU A 101 -21.51 -0.66 -10.25
C GLU A 101 -23.01 -0.46 -9.99
N LEU A 102 -23.68 -1.45 -9.41
CA LEU A 102 -25.12 -1.34 -9.11
C LEU A 102 -25.42 -0.23 -8.12
N ILE A 103 -24.52 -0.01 -7.15
CA ILE A 103 -24.67 1.08 -6.19
C ILE A 103 -24.41 2.42 -6.90
N ALA A 104 -23.40 2.48 -7.73
CA ALA A 104 -23.05 3.69 -8.48
C ALA A 104 -24.13 4.06 -9.51
N ALA A 105 -24.82 3.08 -10.08
CA ALA A 105 -25.85 3.28 -11.12
C ALA A 105 -27.23 3.58 -10.56
N ASP A 106 -27.46 3.36 -9.29
CA ASP A 106 -28.78 3.56 -8.67
C ASP A 106 -29.02 5.05 -8.39
N PRO A 107 -30.00 5.67 -9.06
CA PRO A 107 -30.29 7.08 -8.87
C PRO A 107 -30.92 7.40 -7.51
#